data_a7b21994f89d13a7d1ba51681c16b293
#
_entry.id   a7b21994f89d13a7d1ba51681c16b293
#
_cell.length_a   1.000
_cell.length_b   1.000
_cell.length_c   1.000
_cell.angle_alpha   90.00
_cell.angle_beta   90.00
_cell.angle_gamma   90.00
#
_symmetry.space_group_name_H-M   'P 1'
#
loop_
_entity.id
_entity.type
_entity.pdbx_description
1 polymer ?
#
loop_
_entity_poly.entity_id
_entity_poly.type
_entity_poly.pdbx_seq_one_letter_code
_entity_poly.pdbx_strand_id
1 'polypeptide(L)'
;IFWRTRMPKITINGKEIEFEKGMTVLQACELADVEIPRFCYHEKLSIAGNCRMCLVEMEKSAKPIASCAMPAAEGMNIKTNTPFVEKARKGVMEFLLANHPLDCPVCDQGGECDLQDQSMYYGVDKSRFVENKRQVKEKYMGPLIKTQMTRCIHCTRCVRFATEVAGVPEIGAIGRGENMEITTYLEKAMESELSANVIDL
;
A
#
# COMPACT_ATOMS: atom_id res chain seq x y z
N ILE A 1 20.74 -38.99 5.86
CA ILE A 1 20.91 -38.34 4.53
C ILE A 1 20.03 -37.13 4.57
N PHE A 2 20.60 -35.96 4.89
CA PHE A 2 19.87 -34.69 4.83
C PHE A 2 19.71 -34.28 3.35
N TRP A 3 18.50 -34.36 2.81
CA TRP A 3 18.19 -33.77 1.53
C TRP A 3 18.24 -32.23 1.71
N ARG A 4 19.31 -31.60 1.27
CA ARG A 4 19.31 -30.15 1.06
C ARG A 4 18.30 -29.86 -0.04
N THR A 5 17.10 -29.46 0.34
CA THR A 5 16.12 -28.90 -0.60
C THR A 5 16.77 -27.67 -1.24
N ARG A 6 17.02 -27.74 -2.53
CA ARG A 6 17.58 -26.62 -3.30
C ARG A 6 16.62 -25.42 -3.15
N MET A 7 17.16 -24.29 -2.68
CA MET A 7 16.40 -23.05 -2.61
C MET A 7 16.03 -22.60 -4.03
N PRO A 8 14.76 -22.20 -4.28
CA PRO A 8 14.36 -21.67 -5.56
C PRO A 8 15.04 -20.32 -5.82
N LYS A 9 15.23 -19.98 -7.09
CA LYS A 9 15.94 -18.78 -7.51
C LYS A 9 15.07 -17.90 -8.39
N ILE A 10 15.21 -16.60 -8.20
CA ILE A 10 14.52 -15.55 -8.96
C ILE A 10 15.57 -14.53 -9.43
N THR A 11 15.38 -13.95 -10.59
CA THR A 11 16.25 -12.90 -11.11
C THR A 11 15.58 -11.55 -10.90
N ILE A 12 16.26 -10.62 -10.22
CA ILE A 12 15.76 -9.27 -9.94
C ILE A 12 16.78 -8.26 -10.48
N ASN A 13 16.37 -7.46 -11.46
CA ASN A 13 17.25 -6.50 -12.16
C ASN A 13 18.56 -7.12 -12.68
N GLY A 14 18.51 -8.38 -13.10
CA GLY A 14 19.67 -9.12 -13.59
C GLY A 14 20.51 -9.84 -12.52
N LYS A 15 20.20 -9.67 -11.22
CA LYS A 15 20.86 -10.36 -10.11
C LYS A 15 20.05 -11.60 -9.72
N GLU A 16 20.68 -12.77 -9.67
CA GLU A 16 20.06 -14.02 -9.21
C GLU A 16 20.04 -14.06 -7.68
N ILE A 17 18.86 -14.30 -7.10
CA ILE A 17 18.62 -14.34 -5.65
C ILE A 17 17.94 -15.65 -5.28
N GLU A 18 18.42 -16.30 -4.24
CA GLU A 18 17.74 -17.43 -3.60
C GLU A 18 16.69 -16.93 -2.64
N PHE A 19 15.51 -17.55 -2.64
CA PHE A 19 14.39 -17.14 -1.80
C PHE A 19 13.72 -18.36 -1.15
N GLU A 20 12.96 -18.14 -0.10
CA GLU A 20 12.18 -19.19 0.57
C GLU A 20 10.80 -19.38 -0.09
N LYS A 21 10.34 -20.63 -0.13
CA LYS A 21 8.99 -20.92 -0.64
C LYS A 21 7.92 -20.19 0.20
N GLY A 22 6.98 -19.57 -0.48
CA GLY A 22 5.90 -18.81 0.15
C GLY A 22 6.15 -17.30 0.19
N MET A 23 7.37 -16.84 -0.09
CA MET A 23 7.65 -15.41 -0.24
C MET A 23 6.93 -14.81 -1.45
N THR A 24 6.59 -13.54 -1.34
CA THR A 24 6.12 -12.73 -2.45
C THR A 24 7.29 -12.17 -3.26
N VAL A 25 7.02 -11.72 -4.47
CA VAL A 25 8.01 -11.03 -5.30
C VAL A 25 8.55 -9.77 -4.58
N LEU A 26 7.72 -9.06 -3.80
CA LEU A 26 8.14 -7.91 -3.01
C LEU A 26 9.20 -8.31 -1.99
N GLN A 27 8.95 -9.36 -1.20
CA GLN A 27 9.90 -9.87 -0.21
C GLN A 27 11.20 -10.37 -0.86
N ALA A 28 11.10 -11.00 -2.04
CA ALA A 28 12.29 -11.39 -2.79
C ALA A 28 13.09 -10.16 -3.29
N CYS A 29 12.42 -9.05 -3.63
CA CYS A 29 13.10 -7.79 -3.97
C CYS A 29 13.82 -7.19 -2.75
N GLU A 30 13.24 -7.27 -1.56
CA GLU A 30 13.89 -6.85 -0.31
C GLU A 30 15.18 -7.66 -0.04
N LEU A 31 15.17 -8.97 -0.28
CA LEU A 31 16.39 -9.80 -0.19
C LEU A 31 17.47 -9.40 -1.20
N ALA A 32 17.07 -8.76 -2.28
CA ALA A 32 17.98 -8.22 -3.30
C ALA A 32 18.50 -6.80 -2.99
N ASP A 33 18.14 -6.23 -1.84
CA ASP A 33 18.35 -4.82 -1.49
C ASP A 33 17.68 -3.85 -2.48
N VAL A 34 16.54 -4.26 -3.05
CA VAL A 34 15.76 -3.43 -3.97
C VAL A 34 14.47 -2.99 -3.27
N GLU A 35 14.39 -1.73 -2.97
CA GLU A 35 13.21 -1.12 -2.38
C GLU A 35 12.09 -1.00 -3.41
N ILE A 36 10.88 -1.44 -3.03
CA ILE A 36 9.67 -1.34 -3.82
C ILE A 36 8.68 -0.41 -3.11
N PRO A 37 8.23 0.69 -3.75
CA PRO A 37 7.27 1.61 -3.16
C PRO A 37 5.93 0.92 -2.90
N ARG A 38 5.29 1.25 -1.77
CA ARG A 38 4.07 0.60 -1.32
C ARG A 38 3.30 1.47 -0.34
N PHE A 39 1.97 1.27 -0.24
CA PHE A 39 1.12 1.90 0.77
C PHE A 39 0.30 0.87 1.54
N CYS A 40 -0.43 -0.01 0.85
CA CYS A 40 -1.32 -0.96 1.52
C CYS A 40 -0.60 -2.15 2.14
N TYR A 41 0.55 -2.56 1.62
CA TYR A 41 1.31 -3.69 2.17
C TYR A 41 1.93 -3.33 3.51
N HIS A 42 1.83 -4.25 4.45
CA HIS A 42 2.55 -4.25 5.71
C HIS A 42 2.94 -5.69 6.03
N GLU A 43 4.17 -5.91 6.52
CA GLU A 43 4.74 -7.25 6.72
C GLU A 43 3.96 -8.13 7.70
N LYS A 44 3.26 -7.51 8.67
CA LYS A 44 2.51 -8.17 9.74
C LYS A 44 1.00 -8.22 9.51
N LEU A 45 0.55 -7.81 8.34
CA LEU A 45 -0.86 -7.82 7.97
C LEU A 45 -1.08 -8.64 6.69
N SER A 46 -2.28 -9.15 6.52
CA SER A 46 -2.66 -9.83 5.28
C SER A 46 -2.48 -8.93 4.05
N ILE A 47 -2.32 -9.53 2.89
CA ILE A 47 -2.07 -8.82 1.63
C ILE A 47 -3.38 -8.24 1.10
N ALA A 48 -3.49 -6.91 1.05
CA ALA A 48 -4.64 -6.22 0.45
C ALA A 48 -4.54 -6.07 -1.07
N GLY A 49 -3.34 -5.76 -1.59
CA GLY A 49 -3.09 -5.61 -3.03
C GLY A 49 -3.87 -4.47 -3.72
N ASN A 50 -4.42 -3.51 -2.97
CA ASN A 50 -5.37 -2.51 -3.47
C ASN A 50 -4.72 -1.19 -3.92
N CYS A 51 -3.62 -0.74 -3.31
CA CYS A 51 -2.99 0.53 -3.69
C CYS A 51 -2.29 0.49 -5.05
N ARG A 52 -1.80 -0.66 -5.48
CA ARG A 52 -1.09 -0.90 -6.75
C ARG A 52 0.22 -0.14 -6.91
N MET A 53 0.77 0.47 -5.87
CA MET A 53 2.04 1.20 -5.97
C MET A 53 3.24 0.27 -6.17
N CYS A 54 3.16 -0.96 -5.68
CA CYS A 54 4.21 -1.98 -5.75
C CYS A 54 4.33 -2.68 -7.13
N LEU A 55 3.82 -2.07 -8.20
CA LEU A 55 3.90 -2.64 -9.54
C LEU A 55 5.35 -2.80 -10.01
N VAL A 56 5.64 -3.97 -10.58
CA VAL A 56 6.91 -4.33 -11.21
C VAL A 56 6.66 -5.01 -12.55
N GLU A 57 7.65 -5.02 -13.42
CA GLU A 57 7.61 -5.75 -14.68
C GLU A 57 8.12 -7.17 -14.48
N MET A 58 7.35 -8.13 -14.95
CA MET A 58 7.74 -9.53 -15.05
C MET A 58 7.95 -9.90 -16.50
N GLU A 59 9.07 -10.51 -16.83
CA GLU A 59 9.36 -10.98 -18.19
C GLU A 59 8.23 -11.91 -18.67
N LYS A 60 7.84 -11.77 -19.91
CA LYS A 60 6.73 -12.50 -20.55
C LYS A 60 5.32 -12.12 -20.05
N SER A 61 5.18 -11.10 -19.20
CA SER A 61 3.89 -10.54 -18.83
C SER A 61 3.60 -9.28 -19.62
N ALA A 62 2.42 -9.21 -20.23
CA ALA A 62 1.99 -8.02 -20.97
C ALA A 62 1.58 -6.85 -20.06
N LYS A 63 1.43 -7.11 -18.74
CA LYS A 63 0.99 -6.13 -17.77
C LYS A 63 1.90 -6.14 -16.55
N PRO A 64 2.11 -5.00 -15.87
CA PRO A 64 2.85 -4.98 -14.62
C PRO A 64 2.09 -5.76 -13.54
N ILE A 65 2.83 -6.42 -12.67
CA ILE A 65 2.29 -7.24 -11.58
C ILE A 65 2.42 -6.51 -10.24
N ALA A 66 1.49 -6.78 -9.32
CA ALA A 66 1.60 -6.28 -7.94
C ALA A 66 2.54 -7.21 -7.16
N SER A 67 3.77 -6.75 -6.91
CA SER A 67 4.81 -7.57 -6.27
C SER A 67 4.43 -8.05 -4.88
N CYS A 68 3.63 -7.27 -4.12
CA CYS A 68 3.18 -7.65 -2.79
C CYS A 68 2.20 -8.85 -2.78
N ALA A 69 1.49 -9.08 -3.89
CA ALA A 69 0.48 -10.13 -3.99
C ALA A 69 0.89 -11.29 -4.92
N MET A 70 1.98 -11.13 -5.66
CA MET A 70 2.48 -12.17 -6.56
C MET A 70 3.44 -13.10 -5.81
N PRO A 71 3.13 -14.40 -5.68
CA PRO A 71 4.08 -15.35 -5.12
C PRO A 71 5.35 -15.43 -5.98
N ALA A 72 6.51 -15.43 -5.35
CA ALA A 72 7.76 -15.65 -6.03
C ALA A 72 7.86 -17.12 -6.50
N ALA A 73 8.32 -17.33 -7.73
CA ALA A 73 8.50 -18.67 -8.30
C ALA A 73 9.86 -18.80 -8.99
N GLU A 74 10.33 -20.06 -9.07
CA GLU A 74 11.60 -20.42 -9.71
C GLU A 74 11.66 -19.89 -11.16
N GLY A 75 12.76 -19.24 -11.49
CA GLY A 75 13.02 -18.76 -12.86
C GLY A 75 12.26 -17.50 -13.26
N MET A 76 11.53 -16.84 -12.37
CA MET A 76 10.97 -15.50 -12.64
C MET A 76 12.09 -14.48 -12.90
N ASN A 77 11.88 -13.59 -13.86
CA ASN A 77 12.74 -12.44 -14.13
C ASN A 77 11.94 -11.16 -13.92
N ILE A 78 12.32 -10.39 -12.90
CA ILE A 78 11.64 -9.18 -12.43
C ILE A 78 12.53 -7.97 -12.71
N LYS A 79 11.90 -6.92 -13.27
CA LYS A 79 12.52 -5.62 -13.46
C LYS A 79 11.72 -4.56 -12.71
N THR A 80 12.40 -3.72 -11.94
CA THR A 80 11.76 -2.80 -10.99
C THR A 80 11.86 -1.33 -11.37
N ASN A 81 12.70 -0.99 -12.35
CA ASN A 81 13.06 0.37 -12.73
C ASN A 81 12.99 0.63 -14.24
N THR A 82 12.10 -0.06 -14.95
CA THR A 82 11.91 0.17 -16.39
C THR A 82 10.97 1.35 -16.65
N PRO A 83 11.04 1.99 -17.83
CA PRO A 83 10.08 3.05 -18.20
C PRO A 83 8.62 2.61 -18.14
N PHE A 84 8.37 1.30 -18.33
CA PHE A 84 7.03 0.71 -18.17
C PHE A 84 6.55 0.73 -16.72
N VAL A 85 7.42 0.36 -15.77
CA VAL A 85 7.14 0.40 -14.33
C VAL A 85 6.97 1.84 -13.85
N GLU A 86 7.85 2.73 -14.25
CA GLU A 86 7.78 4.16 -13.90
C GLU A 86 6.47 4.79 -14.37
N LYS A 87 6.07 4.54 -15.62
CA LYS A 87 4.79 5.01 -16.14
C LYS A 87 3.60 4.44 -15.35
N ALA A 88 3.66 3.19 -14.94
CA ALA A 88 2.60 2.56 -14.15
C ALA A 88 2.49 3.19 -12.76
N ARG A 89 3.63 3.37 -12.05
CA ARG A 89 3.66 4.01 -10.73
C ARG A 89 3.22 5.47 -10.77
N LYS A 90 3.65 6.21 -11.80
CA LYS A 90 3.18 7.56 -12.06
C LYS A 90 1.66 7.64 -12.18
N GLY A 91 1.04 6.72 -12.94
CA GLY A 91 -0.41 6.64 -13.05
C GLY A 91 -1.09 6.33 -11.71
N VAL A 92 -0.49 5.45 -10.89
CA VAL A 92 -1.00 5.15 -9.53
C VAL A 92 -0.94 6.40 -8.65
N MET A 93 0.17 7.14 -8.67
CA MET A 93 0.30 8.40 -7.93
C MET A 93 -0.75 9.43 -8.38
N GLU A 94 -1.00 9.57 -9.68
CA GLU A 94 -2.07 10.44 -10.18
C GLU A 94 -3.44 10.07 -9.60
N PHE A 95 -3.78 8.79 -9.51
CA PHE A 95 -5.03 8.34 -8.90
C PHE A 95 -5.09 8.63 -7.40
N LEU A 96 -4.02 8.35 -6.66
CA LEU A 96 -3.98 8.61 -5.22
C LEU A 96 -4.11 10.12 -4.91
N LEU A 97 -3.49 10.96 -5.73
CA LEU A 97 -3.47 12.40 -5.54
C LEU A 97 -4.71 13.11 -6.14
N ALA A 98 -5.49 12.43 -7.00
CA ALA A 98 -6.66 13.03 -7.66
C ALA A 98 -7.63 13.68 -6.65
N ASN A 99 -7.94 12.98 -5.56
CA ASN A 99 -8.81 13.45 -4.50
C ASN A 99 -8.09 13.83 -3.19
N HIS A 100 -6.81 13.58 -3.09
CA HIS A 100 -6.05 13.93 -1.89
C HIS A 100 -5.98 15.45 -1.73
N PRO A 101 -6.32 16.02 -0.54
CA PRO A 101 -6.34 17.46 -0.35
C PRO A 101 -4.95 18.07 -0.33
N LEU A 102 -4.84 19.36 -0.65
CA LEU A 102 -3.58 20.11 -0.63
C LEU A 102 -3.28 20.64 0.79
N ASP A 103 -3.35 19.77 1.77
CA ASP A 103 -3.28 20.11 3.20
C ASP A 103 -1.90 19.92 3.82
N CYS A 104 -0.87 19.60 3.04
CA CYS A 104 0.46 19.28 3.58
C CYS A 104 0.99 20.29 4.63
N PRO A 105 0.81 21.61 4.46
CA PRO A 105 1.29 22.58 5.45
C PRO A 105 0.57 22.53 6.81
N VAL A 106 -0.61 21.93 6.86
CA VAL A 106 -1.45 21.81 8.07
C VAL A 106 -1.76 20.36 8.43
N CYS A 107 -1.09 19.41 7.77
CA CYS A 107 -1.25 17.99 7.99
C CYS A 107 -0.25 17.51 9.04
N ASP A 108 -0.72 16.76 10.05
CA ASP A 108 0.14 16.23 11.12
C ASP A 108 1.22 15.27 10.59
N GLN A 109 0.95 14.60 9.45
CA GLN A 109 1.91 13.70 8.77
C GLN A 109 2.93 14.45 7.90
N GLY A 110 2.79 15.77 7.73
CA GLY A 110 3.67 16.55 6.85
C GLY A 110 5.13 16.51 7.29
N GLY A 111 6.03 16.15 6.36
CA GLY A 111 7.46 16.01 6.60
C GLY A 111 7.93 14.57 6.91
N GLU A 112 7.02 13.66 7.23
CA GLU A 112 7.31 12.22 7.46
C GLU A 112 6.29 11.31 6.74
N CYS A 113 5.79 11.78 5.59
CA CYS A 113 4.69 11.16 4.88
C CYS A 113 5.17 10.41 3.63
N ASP A 114 5.02 9.09 3.63
CA ASP A 114 5.32 8.23 2.48
C ASP A 114 4.63 8.70 1.19
N LEU A 115 3.41 9.26 1.29
CA LEU A 115 2.70 9.76 0.12
C LEU A 115 3.40 11.00 -0.46
N GLN A 116 3.93 11.91 0.39
CA GLN A 116 4.72 13.04 -0.07
C GLN A 116 6.01 12.58 -0.76
N ASP A 117 6.76 11.70 -0.12
CA ASP A 117 8.05 11.21 -0.63
C ASP A 117 7.86 10.48 -1.96
N GLN A 118 6.89 9.57 -2.02
CA GLN A 118 6.59 8.84 -3.26
C GLN A 118 5.98 9.74 -4.33
N SER A 119 5.24 10.80 -3.98
CA SER A 119 4.73 11.76 -4.95
C SER A 119 5.84 12.63 -5.55
N MET A 120 6.85 12.98 -4.77
CA MET A 120 8.02 13.70 -5.26
C MET A 120 8.88 12.84 -6.18
N TYR A 121 8.99 11.54 -5.89
CA TYR A 121 9.81 10.63 -6.68
C TYR A 121 9.12 10.14 -7.96
N TYR A 122 7.84 9.78 -7.89
CA TYR A 122 7.09 9.16 -9.00
C TYR A 122 5.99 10.05 -9.58
N GLY A 123 5.63 11.13 -8.92
CA GLY A 123 4.52 11.99 -9.30
C GLY A 123 4.84 12.92 -10.46
N VAL A 124 3.93 13.87 -10.67
CA VAL A 124 4.04 14.94 -11.64
C VAL A 124 3.84 16.29 -10.95
N ASP A 125 4.38 17.34 -11.53
CA ASP A 125 4.26 18.71 -11.05
C ASP A 125 2.85 19.31 -11.21
N LYS A 126 2.01 18.70 -12.05
CA LYS A 126 0.65 19.18 -12.36
C LYS A 126 -0.37 18.04 -12.31
N SER A 127 -1.52 18.33 -11.71
CA SER A 127 -2.70 17.50 -11.90
C SER A 127 -3.32 17.78 -13.27
N ARG A 128 -3.73 16.73 -13.97
CA ARG A 128 -4.57 16.84 -15.18
C ARG A 128 -6.07 16.70 -14.87
N PHE A 129 -6.42 16.48 -13.60
CA PHE A 129 -7.79 16.46 -13.12
C PHE A 129 -8.21 17.90 -12.77
N VAL A 130 -9.35 18.33 -13.31
CA VAL A 130 -9.89 19.69 -13.14
C VAL A 130 -11.14 19.69 -12.26
N GLU A 131 -11.66 18.53 -11.94
CA GLU A 131 -12.81 18.35 -11.06
C GLU A 131 -12.46 18.73 -9.62
N ASN A 132 -13.48 19.11 -8.84
CA ASN A 132 -13.31 19.36 -7.42
C ASN A 132 -12.90 18.08 -6.70
N LYS A 133 -11.93 18.22 -5.80
CA LYS A 133 -11.51 17.09 -4.95
C LYS A 133 -12.65 16.67 -4.04
N ARG A 134 -12.78 15.36 -3.86
CA ARG A 134 -13.75 14.76 -2.95
C ARG A 134 -13.55 15.25 -1.52
N GLN A 135 -14.63 15.56 -0.84
CA GLN A 135 -14.64 15.81 0.61
C GLN A 135 -15.37 14.67 1.32
N VAL A 136 -14.81 14.21 2.41
CA VAL A 136 -15.38 13.15 3.24
C VAL A 136 -15.61 13.71 4.64
N LYS A 137 -16.81 13.47 5.18
CA LYS A 137 -17.15 13.89 6.55
C LYS A 137 -16.22 13.19 7.54
N GLU A 138 -15.75 13.94 8.52
CA GLU A 138 -15.01 13.41 9.65
C GLU A 138 -15.84 12.37 10.42
N LYS A 139 -15.17 11.34 10.94
CA LYS A 139 -15.79 10.25 11.66
C LYS A 139 -15.41 10.31 13.13
N TYR A 140 -16.38 10.10 14.00
CA TYR A 140 -16.07 9.88 15.41
C TYR A 140 -15.58 8.43 15.62
N MET A 141 -14.37 8.27 16.09
CA MET A 141 -13.76 6.97 16.36
C MET A 141 -13.34 6.78 17.81
N GLY A 142 -13.80 7.67 18.70
CA GLY A 142 -13.49 7.63 20.13
C GLY A 142 -12.62 8.81 20.59
N PRO A 143 -12.31 8.89 21.89
CA PRO A 143 -11.57 10.00 22.45
C PRO A 143 -10.09 10.04 22.11
N LEU A 144 -9.53 8.92 21.66
CA LEU A 144 -8.10 8.78 21.38
C LEU A 144 -7.74 9.07 19.91
N ILE A 145 -8.72 9.06 19.01
CA ILE A 145 -8.48 9.14 17.58
C ILE A 145 -9.24 10.32 16.98
N LYS A 146 -8.51 11.30 16.47
CA LYS A 146 -9.06 12.36 15.61
C LYS A 146 -8.91 11.94 14.16
N THR A 147 -9.95 12.08 13.38
CA THR A 147 -9.93 11.70 11.96
C THR A 147 -9.81 12.91 11.05
N GLN A 148 -9.19 12.71 9.89
CA GLN A 148 -9.17 13.62 8.76
C GLN A 148 -9.44 12.78 7.50
N MET A 149 -10.69 12.35 7.35
CA MET A 149 -11.05 11.30 6.39
C MET A 149 -10.86 11.70 4.92
N THR A 150 -10.86 12.99 4.62
CA THR A 150 -10.51 13.49 3.28
C THR A 150 -9.07 13.14 2.88
N ARG A 151 -8.16 12.97 3.84
CA ARG A 151 -6.75 12.59 3.61
C ARG A 151 -6.54 11.10 3.45
N CYS A 152 -7.56 10.28 3.74
CA CYS A 152 -7.45 8.81 3.68
C CYS A 152 -7.21 8.31 2.25
N ILE A 153 -6.16 7.51 2.05
CA ILE A 153 -5.83 6.87 0.76
C ILE A 153 -6.41 5.46 0.61
N HIS A 154 -7.29 5.06 1.51
CA HIS A 154 -7.98 3.76 1.51
C HIS A 154 -7.04 2.54 1.47
N CYS A 155 -5.89 2.63 2.13
CA CYS A 155 -4.92 1.53 2.18
C CYS A 155 -5.42 0.31 2.97
N THR A 156 -6.45 0.48 3.79
CA THR A 156 -7.07 -0.56 4.65
C THR A 156 -6.16 -1.17 5.72
N ARG A 157 -5.00 -0.58 6.02
CA ARG A 157 -4.12 -1.06 7.08
C ARG A 157 -4.81 -1.05 8.45
N CYS A 158 -5.49 0.06 8.80
CA CYS A 158 -6.25 0.17 10.05
C CYS A 158 -7.35 -0.88 10.18
N VAL A 159 -8.08 -1.18 9.10
CA VAL A 159 -9.13 -2.21 9.10
C VAL A 159 -8.55 -3.60 9.35
N ARG A 160 -7.46 -3.94 8.66
CA ARG A 160 -6.79 -5.24 8.83
C ARG A 160 -6.13 -5.36 10.20
N PHE A 161 -5.54 -4.30 10.71
CA PHE A 161 -4.98 -4.27 12.05
C PHE A 161 -6.06 -4.57 13.10
N ALA A 162 -7.18 -3.85 13.05
CA ALA A 162 -8.28 -4.05 14.00
C ALA A 162 -8.80 -5.49 13.97
N THR A 163 -8.92 -6.10 12.78
CA THR A 163 -9.44 -7.45 12.62
C THR A 163 -8.41 -8.53 12.94
N GLU A 164 -7.17 -8.39 12.47
CA GLU A 164 -6.16 -9.46 12.47
C GLU A 164 -5.27 -9.42 13.73
N VAL A 165 -4.95 -8.23 14.21
CA VAL A 165 -4.04 -8.03 15.34
C VAL A 165 -4.80 -7.74 16.63
N ALA A 166 -5.71 -6.77 16.61
CA ALA A 166 -6.53 -6.45 17.77
C ALA A 166 -7.66 -7.46 18.00
N GLY A 167 -8.06 -8.22 16.97
CA GLY A 167 -9.12 -9.22 17.06
C GLY A 167 -10.53 -8.64 17.21
N VAL A 168 -10.70 -7.32 17.00
CA VAL A 168 -11.97 -6.60 17.18
C VAL A 168 -12.31 -5.84 15.89
N PRO A 169 -13.29 -6.30 15.09
CA PRO A 169 -13.64 -5.69 13.81
C PRO A 169 -14.54 -4.44 13.99
N GLU A 170 -14.03 -3.42 14.68
CA GLU A 170 -14.76 -2.18 14.97
C GLU A 170 -14.74 -1.18 13.83
N ILE A 171 -13.72 -1.24 12.97
CA ILE A 171 -13.54 -0.37 11.83
C ILE A 171 -13.62 -1.16 10.52
N GLY A 172 -14.25 -0.59 9.51
CA GLY A 172 -14.45 -1.25 8.22
C GLY A 172 -14.53 -0.28 7.07
N ALA A 173 -14.63 -0.82 5.86
CA ALA A 173 -14.86 -0.07 4.64
C ALA A 173 -16.33 -0.19 4.24
N ILE A 174 -16.99 0.93 3.99
CA ILE A 174 -18.35 0.99 3.46
C ILE A 174 -18.35 1.62 2.07
N GLY A 175 -19.38 1.33 1.27
CA GLY A 175 -19.47 1.82 -0.10
C GLY A 175 -18.47 1.13 -1.05
N ARG A 176 -18.34 1.70 -2.25
CA ARG A 176 -17.42 1.20 -3.28
C ARG A 176 -17.03 2.32 -4.24
N GLY A 177 -15.89 2.13 -4.94
CA GLY A 177 -15.36 3.11 -5.88
C GLY A 177 -15.10 4.45 -5.19
N GLU A 178 -15.53 5.54 -5.81
CA GLU A 178 -15.35 6.89 -5.28
C GLU A 178 -16.09 7.15 -3.96
N ASN A 179 -17.13 6.38 -3.67
CA ASN A 179 -17.94 6.50 -2.46
C ASN A 179 -17.46 5.55 -1.33
N MET A 180 -16.32 4.90 -1.49
CA MET A 180 -15.77 4.08 -0.41
C MET A 180 -15.27 4.96 0.73
N GLU A 181 -15.64 4.62 1.96
CA GLU A 181 -15.23 5.30 3.17
C GLU A 181 -14.79 4.30 4.24
N ILE A 182 -13.80 4.68 5.01
CA ILE A 182 -13.39 3.95 6.21
C ILE A 182 -14.13 4.56 7.40
N THR A 183 -14.83 3.73 8.17
CA THR A 183 -15.64 4.17 9.29
C THR A 183 -15.86 3.05 10.31
N THR A 184 -16.35 3.40 11.48
CA THR A 184 -16.87 2.45 12.46
C THR A 184 -18.36 2.19 12.19
N TYR A 185 -18.87 1.07 12.71
CA TYR A 185 -20.29 0.74 12.59
C TYR A 185 -21.14 1.75 13.37
N LEU A 186 -22.08 2.42 12.69
CA LEU A 186 -22.96 3.46 13.24
C LEU A 186 -22.22 4.58 13.99
N GLU A 187 -21.04 4.93 13.56
CA GLU A 187 -20.18 5.97 14.18
C GLU A 187 -19.94 5.72 15.69
N LYS A 188 -19.92 4.45 16.13
CA LYS A 188 -19.52 4.09 17.49
C LYS A 188 -18.04 4.33 17.70
N ALA A 189 -17.67 4.67 18.95
CA ALA A 189 -16.26 4.73 19.31
C ALA A 189 -15.60 3.35 19.18
N MET A 190 -14.33 3.33 18.83
CA MET A 190 -13.50 2.13 18.97
C MET A 190 -13.21 1.89 20.43
N GLU A 191 -13.56 0.72 20.96
CA GLU A 191 -13.44 0.36 22.36
C GLU A 191 -12.22 -0.53 22.65
N SER A 192 -11.53 -1.00 21.60
CA SER A 192 -10.33 -1.82 21.75
C SER A 192 -9.23 -1.06 22.49
N GLU A 193 -8.56 -1.72 23.41
CA GLU A 193 -7.34 -1.20 24.08
C GLU A 193 -6.22 -0.85 23.10
N LEU A 194 -6.24 -1.46 21.91
CA LEU A 194 -5.28 -1.22 20.83
C LEU A 194 -5.79 -0.19 19.79
N SER A 195 -6.90 0.51 20.07
CA SER A 195 -7.51 1.43 19.09
C SER A 195 -6.57 2.55 18.64
N ALA A 196 -5.77 3.11 19.54
CA ALA A 196 -4.81 4.17 19.21
C ALA A 196 -3.68 3.71 18.28
N ASN A 197 -3.35 2.41 18.24
CA ASN A 197 -2.29 1.89 17.37
C ASN A 197 -2.62 1.99 15.87
N VAL A 198 -3.88 2.26 15.51
CA VAL A 198 -4.24 2.51 14.09
C VAL A 198 -3.66 3.82 13.54
N ILE A 199 -3.16 4.71 14.42
CA ILE A 199 -2.56 5.99 14.05
C ILE A 199 -1.18 5.78 13.40
N ASP A 200 -0.44 4.75 13.85
CA ASP A 200 0.94 4.46 13.41
C ASP A 200 1.01 3.51 12.19
N LEU A 201 -0.11 3.21 11.57
CA LEU A 201 -0.20 2.29 10.44
C LEU A 201 -0.19 3.09 9.11
#